data_6f309682cb080dfef6a0afca833d1f55
#
_entry.id   6f309682cb080dfef6a0afca833d1f55
#
_cell.length_a   1.000
_cell.length_b   1.000
_cell.length_c   1.000
_cell.angle_alpha   90.00
_cell.angle_beta   90.00
_cell.angle_gamma   90.00
#
_symmetry.space_group_name_H-M   'P 1'
#
loop_
_entity.id
_entity.type
_entity.pdbx_description
1 polymer ?
#
loop_
_entity_poly.entity_id
_entity_poly.type
_entity_poly.pdbx_seq_one_letter_code
_entity_poly.pdbx_strand_id
1 'polypeptide(L)'
;KEMLNNFIKPGLQDLCVSRTSFKWGIPVTFDDKHVIYVWIDALSNYITALGYDPDGSSDLYKKYWPADVHIIGKDIVRFHTIYWPIMLMALGEPLPKQVFGHPWLLFGEDKMSKSRGNVIYADDLVDLLGVDAVRYYLVSEMPYANDGSITYETIIERYNSDLANTFGNLVNRTIAMQNKYFDGIIQEPTDSESVDDELKAFALETVKKIEKCFETYRVADAVEAVLNLAKRSNKYIDETMPWALAKDENKKARLGTVLYNLLEAIRYIAILLTPFMPQTAEKIFEQMNCDIKDYDSMNTFGALKAGTKVNEAQALFARIDSEKMLAEIAQKQQEAAKKEEAAKPKKIEGLAQIAIDDFAKVEL
;
A
#
# COMPACT_ATOMS: atom_id res chain seq x y z
N LYS A 1 -15.84 16.27 11.40
CA LYS A 1 -16.66 17.51 11.35
C LYS A 1 -18.05 17.21 10.82
N GLU A 2 -18.22 16.47 9.70
CA GLU A 2 -19.51 16.06 9.12
C GLU A 2 -20.33 15.19 10.08
N MET A 3 -19.75 14.14 10.67
CA MET A 3 -20.43 13.28 11.64
C MET A 3 -21.00 14.09 12.80
N LEU A 4 -20.22 15.05 13.32
CA LEU A 4 -20.67 15.93 14.39
C LEU A 4 -21.84 16.83 13.94
N ASN A 5 -21.71 17.45 12.78
CA ASN A 5 -22.71 18.43 12.32
C ASN A 5 -24.01 17.78 11.83
N ASN A 6 -23.91 16.62 11.15
CA ASN A 6 -25.05 16.00 10.48
C ASN A 6 -25.80 14.98 11.36
N PHE A 7 -25.14 14.44 12.39
CA PHE A 7 -25.73 13.39 13.21
C PHE A 7 -25.80 13.74 14.70
N ILE A 8 -24.72 14.27 15.31
CA ILE A 8 -24.70 14.49 16.75
C ILE A 8 -25.38 15.79 17.14
N LYS A 9 -25.09 16.92 16.48
CA LYS A 9 -25.70 18.21 16.80
C LYS A 9 -27.22 18.27 16.62
N PRO A 10 -27.79 17.64 15.54
CA PRO A 10 -29.27 17.60 15.41
C PRO A 10 -29.95 16.68 16.40
N GLY A 11 -29.21 15.87 17.14
CA GLY A 11 -29.71 14.80 18.00
C GLY A 11 -29.70 13.45 17.31
N LEU A 12 -29.23 12.44 18.03
CA LEU A 12 -29.24 11.06 17.55
C LEU A 12 -30.68 10.52 17.67
N GLN A 13 -31.05 9.68 16.68
CA GLN A 13 -32.30 8.94 16.69
C GLN A 13 -32.02 7.48 17.07
N ASP A 14 -33.07 6.78 17.53
CA ASP A 14 -32.99 5.37 17.86
C ASP A 14 -32.49 4.56 16.66
N LEU A 15 -31.57 3.66 16.92
CA LEU A 15 -31.06 2.72 15.92
C LEU A 15 -31.75 1.38 16.11
N CYS A 16 -32.29 0.84 15.03
CA CYS A 16 -32.84 -0.50 15.02
C CYS A 16 -31.71 -1.53 15.24
N VAL A 17 -31.79 -2.34 16.28
CA VAL A 17 -30.80 -3.38 16.63
C VAL A 17 -31.18 -4.78 16.17
N SER A 18 -32.42 -4.95 15.68
CA SER A 18 -32.94 -6.21 15.15
C SER A 18 -33.93 -5.97 14.00
N ARG A 19 -34.22 -6.99 13.22
CA ARG A 19 -35.11 -6.94 12.05
C ARG A 19 -36.09 -8.11 12.06
N THR A 20 -37.28 -7.89 11.51
CA THR A 20 -38.32 -8.91 11.33
C THR A 20 -38.68 -9.15 9.85
N SER A 21 -38.07 -8.38 8.92
CA SER A 21 -38.40 -8.43 7.48
C SER A 21 -37.93 -9.70 6.78
N PHE A 22 -37.04 -10.48 7.39
CA PHE A 22 -36.56 -11.76 6.92
C PHE A 22 -36.08 -12.61 8.11
N LYS A 23 -35.99 -13.93 7.91
CA LYS A 23 -35.61 -14.89 8.95
C LYS A 23 -34.15 -15.34 8.87
N TRP A 24 -33.44 -15.02 7.79
CA TRP A 24 -32.04 -15.37 7.62
C TRP A 24 -31.16 -14.44 8.47
N GLY A 25 -30.37 -14.99 9.37
CA GLY A 25 -29.49 -14.24 10.26
C GLY A 25 -29.37 -14.90 11.63
N ILE A 26 -28.73 -14.19 12.57
CA ILE A 26 -28.58 -14.64 13.96
C ILE A 26 -29.92 -14.33 14.69
N PRO A 27 -30.65 -15.33 15.18
CA PRO A 27 -31.90 -15.12 15.88
C PRO A 27 -31.67 -14.42 17.23
N VAL A 28 -32.60 -13.56 17.61
CA VAL A 28 -32.62 -12.97 18.95
C VAL A 28 -33.11 -14.04 19.94
N THR A 29 -32.35 -14.35 20.98
CA THR A 29 -32.58 -15.49 21.87
C THR A 29 -33.89 -15.42 22.68
N PHE A 30 -34.41 -14.23 22.88
CA PHE A 30 -35.64 -13.98 23.64
C PHE A 30 -36.84 -13.57 22.77
N ASP A 31 -36.65 -13.44 21.45
CA ASP A 31 -37.72 -13.18 20.48
C ASP A 31 -37.32 -13.76 19.09
N ASP A 32 -37.85 -14.94 18.78
CA ASP A 32 -37.57 -15.72 17.58
C ASP A 32 -38.10 -15.10 16.27
N LYS A 33 -38.93 -14.04 16.35
CA LYS A 33 -39.37 -13.25 15.20
C LYS A 33 -38.29 -12.29 14.70
N HIS A 34 -37.31 -12.00 15.51
CA HIS A 34 -36.27 -11.04 15.26
C HIS A 34 -34.92 -11.72 14.91
N VAL A 35 -34.21 -11.15 13.97
CA VAL A 35 -32.77 -11.43 13.70
C VAL A 35 -31.95 -10.19 14.04
N ILE A 36 -30.73 -10.41 14.54
CA ILE A 36 -29.81 -9.33 14.93
C ILE A 36 -29.46 -8.49 13.72
N TYR A 37 -29.42 -7.16 13.88
CA TYR A 37 -29.00 -6.25 12.84
C TYR A 37 -27.49 -6.40 12.56
N VAL A 38 -27.15 -6.52 11.28
CA VAL A 38 -25.79 -6.83 10.82
C VAL A 38 -24.68 -5.96 11.44
N TRP A 39 -24.96 -4.68 11.74
CA TRP A 39 -23.94 -3.80 12.32
C TRP A 39 -23.70 -4.04 13.80
N ILE A 40 -24.62 -4.67 14.53
CA ILE A 40 -24.38 -5.12 15.90
C ILE A 40 -23.35 -6.25 15.89
N ASP A 41 -23.53 -7.23 15.02
CA ASP A 41 -22.59 -8.33 14.82
C ASP A 41 -21.23 -7.84 14.30
N ALA A 42 -21.22 -7.08 13.21
CA ALA A 42 -19.99 -6.59 12.56
C ALA A 42 -19.11 -5.73 13.49
N LEU A 43 -19.72 -4.86 14.31
CA LEU A 43 -18.96 -4.00 15.23
C LEU A 43 -18.47 -4.76 16.47
N SER A 44 -19.34 -5.61 17.05
CA SER A 44 -18.93 -6.41 18.23
C SER A 44 -17.80 -7.40 17.91
N ASN A 45 -17.63 -7.78 16.63
CA ASN A 45 -16.55 -8.68 16.22
C ASN A 45 -15.15 -8.17 16.60
N TYR A 46 -14.94 -6.86 16.70
CA TYR A 46 -13.63 -6.30 17.13
C TYR A 46 -13.21 -6.76 18.53
N ILE A 47 -14.16 -6.96 19.43
CA ILE A 47 -13.89 -7.41 20.79
C ILE A 47 -14.14 -8.91 20.95
N THR A 48 -15.15 -9.48 20.32
CA THR A 48 -15.47 -10.92 20.46
C THR A 48 -14.38 -11.79 19.82
N ALA A 49 -13.76 -11.37 18.71
CA ALA A 49 -12.62 -12.05 18.11
C ALA A 49 -11.38 -12.08 19.02
N LEU A 50 -11.27 -11.14 19.95
CA LEU A 50 -10.24 -11.11 20.98
C LEU A 50 -10.61 -11.94 22.22
N GLY A 51 -11.83 -12.48 22.29
CA GLY A 51 -12.31 -13.23 23.44
C GLY A 51 -12.83 -12.33 24.55
N TYR A 52 -13.56 -11.26 24.21
CA TYR A 52 -14.36 -10.50 25.16
C TYR A 52 -15.45 -11.36 25.75
N ASP A 53 -15.60 -11.32 27.06
CA ASP A 53 -16.65 -11.98 27.81
C ASP A 53 -17.00 -11.10 29.01
N PRO A 54 -18.30 -10.77 29.25
CA PRO A 54 -18.73 -9.95 30.39
C PRO A 54 -18.38 -10.61 31.75
N ASP A 55 -18.29 -11.92 31.81
CA ASP A 55 -17.98 -12.69 33.02
C ASP A 55 -16.46 -12.92 33.23
N GLY A 56 -15.63 -12.56 32.22
CA GLY A 56 -14.18 -12.68 32.32
C GLY A 56 -13.47 -12.81 30.97
N SER A 57 -13.06 -11.70 30.43
CA SER A 57 -12.38 -11.63 29.11
C SER A 57 -11.01 -12.33 29.09
N SER A 58 -10.65 -12.82 27.91
CA SER A 58 -9.38 -13.51 27.64
C SER A 58 -8.13 -12.61 27.82
N ASP A 59 -6.94 -13.23 27.88
CA ASP A 59 -5.68 -12.50 27.93
C ASP A 59 -5.38 -11.76 26.63
N LEU A 60 -5.89 -12.23 25.47
CA LEU A 60 -5.78 -11.52 24.20
C LEU A 60 -6.54 -10.20 24.25
N TYR A 61 -7.78 -10.22 24.76
CA TYR A 61 -8.57 -9.00 24.93
C TYR A 61 -7.85 -8.01 25.85
N LYS A 62 -7.41 -8.45 27.02
CA LYS A 62 -6.71 -7.60 28.00
C LYS A 62 -5.40 -7.01 27.43
N LYS A 63 -4.74 -7.71 26.51
CA LYS A 63 -3.50 -7.26 25.88
C LYS A 63 -3.73 -6.26 24.75
N TYR A 64 -4.74 -6.48 23.91
CA TYR A 64 -4.89 -5.76 22.65
C TYR A 64 -6.04 -4.75 22.61
N TRP A 65 -6.94 -4.80 23.59
CA TRP A 65 -8.00 -3.80 23.70
C TRP A 65 -7.66 -2.77 24.78
N PRO A 66 -7.90 -1.44 24.56
CA PRO A 66 -8.50 -0.83 23.37
C PRO A 66 -7.55 -0.79 22.16
N ALA A 67 -8.13 -0.85 20.97
CA ALA A 67 -7.38 -0.68 19.73
C ALA A 67 -6.72 0.71 19.66
N ASP A 68 -5.47 0.76 19.19
CA ASP A 68 -4.78 2.04 18.94
C ASP A 68 -5.43 2.79 17.79
N VAL A 69 -5.81 2.09 16.73
CA VAL A 69 -6.51 2.66 15.58
C VAL A 69 -7.42 1.64 14.89
N HIS A 70 -8.63 2.07 14.52
CA HIS A 70 -9.47 1.40 13.54
C HIS A 70 -9.23 2.03 12.17
N ILE A 71 -8.63 1.30 11.22
CA ILE A 71 -8.47 1.73 9.83
C ILE A 71 -9.61 1.14 9.02
N ILE A 72 -10.45 2.01 8.45
CA ILE A 72 -11.70 1.63 7.79
C ILE A 72 -11.93 2.42 6.50
N GLY A 73 -12.83 1.94 5.64
CA GLY A 73 -13.32 2.71 4.51
C GLY A 73 -14.18 3.90 4.95
N LYS A 74 -14.11 5.01 4.23
CA LYS A 74 -14.90 6.23 4.58
C LYS A 74 -16.41 6.02 4.57
N ASP A 75 -16.90 5.03 3.85
CA ASP A 75 -18.32 4.67 3.74
C ASP A 75 -18.92 4.18 5.07
N ILE A 76 -18.09 3.58 5.93
CA ILE A 76 -18.51 3.05 7.23
C ILE A 76 -18.04 3.91 8.42
N VAL A 77 -17.55 5.11 8.18
CA VAL A 77 -17.09 6.04 9.25
C VAL A 77 -18.20 6.31 10.28
N ARG A 78 -19.46 6.47 9.84
CA ARG A 78 -20.58 6.72 10.77
C ARG A 78 -20.73 5.59 11.79
N PHE A 79 -20.62 4.34 11.36
CA PHE A 79 -20.76 3.19 12.25
C PHE A 79 -19.62 3.10 13.26
N HIS A 80 -18.41 3.46 12.88
CA HIS A 80 -17.23 3.38 13.74
C HIS A 80 -17.01 4.59 14.64
N THR A 81 -17.56 5.75 14.28
CA THR A 81 -17.37 6.99 15.06
C THR A 81 -18.59 7.39 15.89
N ILE A 82 -19.77 6.77 15.67
CA ILE A 82 -20.99 7.03 16.41
C ILE A 82 -21.49 5.74 17.07
N TYR A 83 -21.92 4.75 16.30
CA TYR A 83 -22.60 3.58 16.85
C TYR A 83 -21.66 2.67 17.65
N TRP A 84 -20.48 2.41 17.17
CA TRP A 84 -19.50 1.59 17.88
C TRP A 84 -19.10 2.19 19.24
N PRO A 85 -18.74 3.47 19.36
CA PRO A 85 -18.54 4.11 20.65
C PRO A 85 -19.75 4.01 21.59
N ILE A 86 -20.99 4.17 21.08
CA ILE A 86 -22.19 4.03 21.88
C ILE A 86 -22.33 2.60 22.43
N MET A 87 -22.09 1.59 21.61
CA MET A 87 -22.14 0.19 22.05
C MET A 87 -21.09 -0.09 23.13
N LEU A 88 -19.87 0.36 22.97
CA LEU A 88 -18.79 0.21 23.96
C LEU A 88 -19.12 0.93 25.28
N MET A 89 -19.64 2.15 25.20
CA MET A 89 -20.08 2.90 26.38
C MET A 89 -21.20 2.18 27.11
N ALA A 90 -22.14 1.58 26.38
CA ALA A 90 -23.25 0.80 26.98
C ALA A 90 -22.74 -0.49 27.66
N LEU A 91 -21.65 -1.08 27.16
CA LEU A 91 -20.99 -2.23 27.78
C LEU A 91 -20.05 -1.84 28.94
N GLY A 92 -19.75 -0.56 29.11
CA GLY A 92 -18.75 -0.09 30.08
C GLY A 92 -17.29 -0.32 29.63
N GLU A 93 -17.08 -0.55 28.32
CA GLU A 93 -15.78 -0.87 27.76
C GLU A 93 -15.03 0.37 27.25
N PRO A 94 -13.67 0.38 27.29
CA PRO A 94 -12.88 1.49 26.80
C PRO A 94 -13.04 1.68 25.28
N LEU A 95 -13.02 2.95 24.84
CA LEU A 95 -13.10 3.29 23.43
C LEU A 95 -11.77 3.08 22.70
N PRO A 96 -11.77 2.78 21.39
CA PRO A 96 -10.57 2.83 20.57
C PRO A 96 -9.94 4.22 20.60
N LYS A 97 -8.60 4.31 20.57
CA LYS A 97 -7.89 5.60 20.68
C LYS A 97 -8.13 6.48 19.45
N GLN A 98 -8.28 5.85 18.27
CA GLN A 98 -8.48 6.56 17.01
C GLN A 98 -9.29 5.74 16.00
N VAL A 99 -10.07 6.43 15.17
CA VAL A 99 -10.70 5.88 13.96
C VAL A 99 -10.17 6.66 12.76
N PHE A 100 -9.59 5.95 11.81
CA PHE A 100 -9.03 6.51 10.58
C PHE A 100 -9.79 5.97 9.37
N GLY A 101 -10.50 6.87 8.65
CA GLY A 101 -11.25 6.53 7.44
C GLY A 101 -10.43 6.84 6.19
N HIS A 102 -10.08 5.80 5.40
CA HIS A 102 -9.42 5.98 4.12
C HIS A 102 -10.46 6.21 2.98
N PRO A 103 -10.07 6.92 1.90
CA PRO A 103 -10.94 7.20 0.77
C PRO A 103 -11.19 5.95 -0.10
N TRP A 104 -12.03 6.11 -1.11
CA TRP A 104 -12.27 5.07 -2.10
C TRP A 104 -11.18 5.03 -3.16
N LEU A 105 -11.03 3.85 -3.76
CA LEU A 105 -10.31 3.65 -5.01
C LEU A 105 -11.34 3.54 -6.12
N LEU A 106 -11.31 4.50 -7.07
CA LEU A 106 -12.21 4.58 -8.19
C LEU A 106 -11.54 4.00 -9.45
N PHE A 107 -12.34 3.55 -10.41
CA PHE A 107 -11.84 3.24 -11.75
C PHE A 107 -12.13 4.45 -12.65
N GLY A 108 -11.08 5.19 -13.01
CA GLY A 108 -11.26 6.51 -13.59
C GLY A 108 -11.99 7.44 -12.64
N GLU A 109 -13.16 7.93 -13.02
CA GLU A 109 -14.04 8.75 -12.18
C GLU A 109 -15.18 7.96 -11.53
N ASP A 110 -15.33 6.68 -11.87
CA ASP A 110 -16.45 5.85 -11.46
C ASP A 110 -16.12 4.94 -10.29
N LYS A 111 -17.12 4.76 -9.40
CA LYS A 111 -17.05 3.71 -8.39
C LYS A 111 -17.04 2.34 -9.04
N MET A 112 -16.10 1.47 -8.65
CA MET A 112 -16.05 0.09 -9.14
C MET A 112 -17.32 -0.67 -8.77
N SER A 113 -17.91 -1.35 -9.76
CA SER A 113 -19.11 -2.16 -9.57
C SER A 113 -19.09 -3.38 -10.50
N LYS A 114 -19.34 -4.55 -9.93
CA LYS A 114 -19.46 -5.81 -10.70
C LYS A 114 -20.52 -5.71 -11.79
N SER A 115 -21.65 -5.06 -11.50
CA SER A 115 -22.76 -4.89 -12.48
C SER A 115 -22.41 -3.98 -13.65
N ARG A 116 -21.39 -3.12 -13.51
CA ARG A 116 -20.89 -2.23 -14.57
C ARG A 116 -19.70 -2.81 -15.33
N GLY A 117 -19.13 -3.93 -14.84
CA GLY A 117 -17.97 -4.56 -15.47
C GLY A 117 -16.67 -3.75 -15.38
N ASN A 118 -16.60 -2.74 -14.49
CA ASN A 118 -15.44 -1.85 -14.33
C ASN A 118 -14.61 -2.17 -13.08
N VAL A 119 -14.63 -3.43 -12.63
CA VAL A 119 -13.84 -3.88 -11.48
C VAL A 119 -12.46 -4.33 -11.97
N ILE A 120 -11.42 -3.81 -11.35
CA ILE A 120 -10.06 -4.34 -11.45
C ILE A 120 -9.83 -5.24 -10.24
N TYR A 121 -9.46 -6.48 -10.47
CA TYR A 121 -9.13 -7.42 -9.41
C TYR A 121 -7.64 -7.33 -9.08
N ALA A 122 -7.32 -7.40 -7.79
CA ALA A 122 -5.94 -7.33 -7.33
C ALA A 122 -5.08 -8.49 -7.87
N ASP A 123 -5.67 -9.68 -7.97
CA ASP A 123 -4.99 -10.87 -8.49
C ASP A 123 -4.58 -10.68 -9.96
N ASP A 124 -5.45 -10.11 -10.80
CA ASP A 124 -5.13 -9.82 -12.21
C ASP A 124 -3.96 -8.84 -12.33
N LEU A 125 -3.89 -7.83 -11.44
CA LEU A 125 -2.78 -6.89 -11.40
C LEU A 125 -1.49 -7.53 -10.91
N VAL A 126 -1.57 -8.41 -9.92
CA VAL A 126 -0.42 -9.15 -9.39
C VAL A 126 0.16 -10.09 -10.44
N ASP A 127 -0.68 -10.80 -11.18
CA ASP A 127 -0.25 -11.66 -12.30
C ASP A 127 0.42 -10.86 -13.42
N LEU A 128 -0.01 -9.62 -13.63
CA LEU A 128 0.51 -8.75 -14.67
C LEU A 128 1.84 -8.08 -14.30
N LEU A 129 1.98 -7.59 -13.06
CA LEU A 129 3.03 -6.65 -12.64
C LEU A 129 3.88 -7.15 -11.46
N GLY A 130 3.42 -8.21 -10.80
CA GLY A 130 4.00 -8.66 -9.53
C GLY A 130 3.46 -7.91 -8.31
N VAL A 131 3.49 -8.59 -7.17
CA VAL A 131 2.85 -8.12 -5.92
C VAL A 131 3.40 -6.78 -5.43
N ASP A 132 4.72 -6.59 -5.47
CA ASP A 132 5.36 -5.37 -4.96
C ASP A 132 5.02 -4.13 -5.79
N ALA A 133 4.91 -4.28 -7.12
CA ALA A 133 4.49 -3.20 -8.00
C ALA A 133 3.04 -2.76 -7.72
N VAL A 134 2.14 -3.72 -7.51
CA VAL A 134 0.75 -3.45 -7.14
C VAL A 134 0.67 -2.77 -5.78
N ARG A 135 1.40 -3.25 -4.78
CA ARG A 135 1.47 -2.63 -3.43
C ARG A 135 1.96 -1.19 -3.52
N TYR A 136 3.06 -0.97 -4.25
CA TYR A 136 3.61 0.37 -4.47
C TYR A 136 2.56 1.31 -5.08
N TYR A 137 1.92 0.89 -6.17
CA TYR A 137 0.92 1.69 -6.85
C TYR A 137 -0.24 2.07 -5.93
N LEU A 138 -0.86 1.09 -5.26
CA LEU A 138 -2.00 1.32 -4.37
C LEU A 138 -1.67 2.28 -3.24
N VAL A 139 -0.48 2.18 -2.66
CA VAL A 139 -0.07 3.05 -1.56
C VAL A 139 0.28 4.45 -2.07
N SER A 140 0.91 4.57 -3.23
CA SER A 140 1.31 5.88 -3.81
C SER A 140 0.13 6.68 -4.35
N GLU A 141 -0.92 6.02 -4.87
CA GLU A 141 -2.09 6.67 -5.47
C GLU A 141 -3.25 6.92 -4.50
N MET A 142 -3.13 6.49 -3.23
CA MET A 142 -4.14 6.77 -2.21
C MET A 142 -3.69 7.88 -1.25
N PRO A 143 -3.86 9.16 -1.60
CA PRO A 143 -3.41 10.29 -0.78
C PRO A 143 -4.28 10.53 0.46
N TYR A 144 -5.03 9.60 0.95
CA TYR A 144 -5.95 9.61 2.10
C TYR A 144 -6.82 10.86 2.31
N ALA A 145 -6.51 11.97 1.64
CA ALA A 145 -7.29 13.20 1.66
C ALA A 145 -8.45 13.18 0.64
N ASN A 146 -8.26 12.49 -0.49
CA ASN A 146 -9.20 12.41 -1.60
C ASN A 146 -9.30 10.98 -2.11
N ASP A 147 -10.35 10.69 -2.88
CA ASP A 147 -10.48 9.42 -3.57
C ASP A 147 -9.34 9.22 -4.57
N GLY A 148 -8.77 8.04 -4.61
CA GLY A 148 -7.77 7.64 -5.60
C GLY A 148 -8.45 7.18 -6.90
N SER A 149 -7.80 7.43 -8.02
CA SER A 149 -8.23 6.92 -9.33
C SER A 149 -7.22 5.92 -9.85
N ILE A 150 -7.68 4.77 -10.31
CA ILE A 150 -6.86 3.70 -10.89
C ILE A 150 -7.28 3.48 -12.34
N THR A 151 -6.31 3.47 -13.25
CA THR A 151 -6.48 2.99 -14.63
C THR A 151 -5.27 2.15 -15.01
N TYR A 152 -5.39 1.32 -16.02
CA TYR A 152 -4.24 0.52 -16.49
C TYR A 152 -3.11 1.41 -17.03
N GLU A 153 -3.46 2.52 -17.65
CA GLU A 153 -2.50 3.50 -18.16
C GLU A 153 -1.67 4.10 -17.02
N THR A 154 -2.34 4.57 -15.94
CA THR A 154 -1.64 5.17 -14.80
C THR A 154 -0.78 4.15 -14.05
N ILE A 155 -1.23 2.90 -13.93
CA ILE A 155 -0.42 1.83 -13.32
C ILE A 155 0.86 1.58 -14.12
N ILE A 156 0.74 1.42 -15.45
CA ILE A 156 1.88 1.13 -16.33
C ILE A 156 2.84 2.33 -16.37
N GLU A 157 2.32 3.55 -16.40
CA GLU A 157 3.13 4.77 -16.35
C GLU A 157 3.95 4.84 -15.05
N ARG A 158 3.31 4.63 -13.89
CA ARG A 158 3.99 4.60 -12.57
C ARG A 158 5.01 3.47 -12.48
N TYR A 159 4.67 2.28 -12.98
CA TYR A 159 5.59 1.17 -13.02
C TYR A 159 6.85 1.53 -13.82
N ASN A 160 6.69 2.10 -15.00
CA ASN A 160 7.83 2.48 -15.85
C ASN A 160 8.64 3.65 -15.28
N SER A 161 7.97 4.72 -14.81
CA SER A 161 8.64 5.93 -14.35
C SER A 161 9.35 5.72 -13.00
N ASP A 162 8.62 5.17 -12.04
CA ASP A 162 9.08 5.12 -10.67
C ASP A 162 9.87 3.83 -10.38
N LEU A 163 9.30 2.67 -10.77
CA LEU A 163 9.93 1.39 -10.44
C LEU A 163 11.06 1.04 -11.41
N ALA A 164 10.80 1.02 -12.72
CA ALA A 164 11.83 0.62 -13.69
C ALA A 164 12.90 1.71 -13.88
N ASN A 165 12.49 2.96 -14.18
CA ASN A 165 13.43 4.03 -14.53
C ASN A 165 14.08 4.69 -13.30
N THR A 166 13.40 4.78 -12.15
CA THR A 166 13.98 5.43 -10.97
C THR A 166 14.65 4.43 -10.05
N PHE A 167 13.91 3.52 -9.40
CA PHE A 167 14.49 2.56 -8.46
C PHE A 167 15.35 1.49 -9.17
N GLY A 168 14.80 0.84 -10.19
CA GLY A 168 15.48 -0.26 -10.88
C GLY A 168 16.77 0.20 -11.57
N ASN A 169 16.73 1.35 -12.25
CA ASN A 169 17.91 1.91 -12.91
C ASN A 169 18.97 2.34 -11.91
N LEU A 170 18.61 2.97 -10.78
CA LEU A 170 19.56 3.36 -9.73
C LEU A 170 20.33 2.15 -9.22
N VAL A 171 19.64 1.11 -8.79
CA VAL A 171 20.25 -0.09 -8.22
C VAL A 171 21.12 -0.81 -9.26
N ASN A 172 20.57 -1.05 -10.46
CA ASN A 172 21.28 -1.76 -11.51
C ASN A 172 22.55 -1.03 -11.96
N ARG A 173 22.48 0.30 -12.20
CA ARG A 173 23.64 1.11 -12.60
C ARG A 173 24.71 1.13 -11.53
N THR A 174 24.31 1.32 -10.26
CA THR A 174 25.28 1.41 -9.15
C THR A 174 26.03 0.09 -8.95
N ILE A 175 25.31 -1.03 -8.88
CA ILE A 175 25.92 -2.36 -8.71
C ILE A 175 26.76 -2.73 -9.94
N ALA A 176 26.31 -2.43 -11.15
CA ALA A 176 27.07 -2.67 -12.36
C ALA A 176 28.39 -1.85 -12.39
N MET A 177 28.35 -0.58 -11.97
CA MET A 177 29.57 0.25 -11.85
C MET A 177 30.51 -0.27 -10.75
N GLN A 178 29.95 -0.70 -9.61
CA GLN A 178 30.73 -1.30 -8.51
C GLN A 178 31.46 -2.57 -8.98
N ASN A 179 30.78 -3.45 -9.68
CA ASN A 179 31.39 -4.65 -10.27
C ASN A 179 32.46 -4.29 -11.32
N LYS A 180 32.14 -3.34 -12.20
CA LYS A 180 33.04 -2.96 -13.33
C LYS A 180 34.33 -2.29 -12.86
N TYR A 181 34.27 -1.42 -11.87
CA TYR A 181 35.40 -0.56 -11.51
C TYR A 181 36.20 -1.08 -10.32
N PHE A 182 35.61 -1.91 -9.47
CA PHE A 182 36.21 -2.43 -8.25
C PHE A 182 35.95 -3.93 -8.02
N ASP A 183 35.66 -4.69 -9.08
CA ASP A 183 35.41 -6.15 -8.99
C ASP A 183 34.33 -6.51 -7.94
N GLY A 184 33.40 -5.59 -7.72
CA GLY A 184 32.32 -5.71 -6.73
C GLY A 184 32.71 -5.33 -5.30
N ILE A 185 33.98 -5.05 -5.01
CA ILE A 185 34.46 -4.79 -3.64
C ILE A 185 34.17 -3.35 -3.24
N ILE A 186 33.36 -3.14 -2.21
CA ILE A 186 33.02 -1.82 -1.65
C ILE A 186 34.29 -1.17 -1.09
N GLN A 187 34.56 0.06 -1.54
CA GLN A 187 35.73 0.83 -1.14
C GLN A 187 35.44 1.65 0.11
N GLU A 188 36.49 1.95 0.90
CA GLU A 188 36.41 2.92 1.99
C GLU A 188 36.22 4.35 1.42
N PRO A 189 35.28 5.16 1.94
CA PRO A 189 35.06 6.53 1.46
C PRO A 189 36.13 7.47 2.04
N THR A 190 37.17 7.78 1.29
CA THR A 190 38.35 8.56 1.75
C THR A 190 38.48 9.93 1.11
N ASP A 191 37.76 10.21 0.00
CA ASP A 191 37.85 11.46 -0.75
C ASP A 191 36.43 12.06 -0.93
N SER A 192 36.05 12.97 -0.02
CA SER A 192 34.71 13.54 0.06
C SER A 192 34.65 14.96 -0.51
N GLU A 193 33.52 15.29 -1.15
CA GLU A 193 33.18 16.62 -1.66
C GLU A 193 31.82 17.08 -1.09
N SER A 194 31.50 18.37 -1.22
CA SER A 194 30.24 18.96 -0.68
C SER A 194 28.98 18.27 -1.20
N VAL A 195 28.97 17.79 -2.42
CA VAL A 195 27.84 17.06 -3.04
C VAL A 195 27.56 15.75 -2.31
N ASP A 196 28.55 15.14 -1.67
CA ASP A 196 28.37 13.95 -0.84
C ASP A 196 27.61 14.26 0.43
N ASP A 197 27.94 15.38 1.07
CA ASP A 197 27.26 15.83 2.30
C ASP A 197 25.81 16.20 2.05
N GLU A 198 25.49 16.73 0.86
CA GLU A 198 24.12 16.96 0.44
C GLU A 198 23.32 15.65 0.31
N LEU A 199 23.90 14.60 -0.28
CA LEU A 199 23.24 13.29 -0.40
C LEU A 199 23.04 12.65 0.98
N LYS A 200 24.06 12.68 1.85
CA LYS A 200 23.99 12.16 3.21
C LYS A 200 22.92 12.86 4.02
N ALA A 201 22.90 14.21 3.99
CA ALA A 201 21.88 15.01 4.68
C ALA A 201 20.47 14.67 4.16
N PHE A 202 20.30 14.56 2.84
CA PHE A 202 19.01 14.23 2.23
C PHE A 202 18.52 12.84 2.67
N ALA A 203 19.41 11.84 2.75
CA ALA A 203 19.06 10.51 3.22
C ALA A 203 18.58 10.54 4.69
N LEU A 204 19.30 11.22 5.58
CA LEU A 204 18.94 11.37 7.00
C LEU A 204 17.62 12.15 7.19
N GLU A 205 17.41 13.20 6.41
CA GLU A 205 16.14 13.96 6.43
C GLU A 205 14.96 13.13 5.92
N THR A 206 15.20 12.25 4.94
CA THR A 206 14.16 11.34 4.41
C THR A 206 13.63 10.42 5.51
N VAL A 207 14.50 9.85 6.36
CA VAL A 207 14.08 9.01 7.48
C VAL A 207 13.13 9.78 8.41
N LYS A 208 13.53 10.97 8.86
CA LYS A 208 12.72 11.83 9.75
C LYS A 208 11.38 12.23 9.10
N LYS A 209 11.39 12.50 7.80
CA LYS A 209 10.18 12.85 7.06
C LYS A 209 9.20 11.67 7.02
N ILE A 210 9.70 10.47 6.81
CA ILE A 210 8.88 9.25 6.77
C ILE A 210 8.26 8.96 8.14
N GLU A 211 9.02 9.05 9.23
CA GLU A 211 8.50 8.91 10.59
C GLU A 211 7.31 9.85 10.82
N LYS A 212 7.49 11.12 10.50
CA LYS A 212 6.42 12.13 10.63
C LYS A 212 5.21 11.86 9.73
N CYS A 213 5.43 11.28 8.55
CA CYS A 213 4.34 10.85 7.68
C CYS A 213 3.53 9.71 8.31
N PHE A 214 4.20 8.73 8.92
CA PHE A 214 3.53 7.62 9.61
C PHE A 214 2.74 8.07 10.84
N GLU A 215 3.25 8.99 11.64
CA GLU A 215 2.52 9.57 12.79
C GLU A 215 1.17 10.17 12.39
N THR A 216 1.03 10.61 11.15
CA THR A 216 -0.18 11.25 10.61
C THR A 216 -0.89 10.43 9.53
N TYR A 217 -0.53 9.15 9.37
CA TYR A 217 -1.07 8.22 8.35
C TYR A 217 -0.92 8.71 6.90
N ARG A 218 0.07 9.56 6.61
CA ARG A 218 0.35 10.06 5.27
C ARG A 218 1.26 9.10 4.50
N VAL A 219 0.75 7.91 4.25
CA VAL A 219 1.54 6.79 3.70
C VAL A 219 2.01 7.07 2.27
N ALA A 220 1.18 7.69 1.43
CA ALA A 220 1.59 8.10 0.08
C ALA A 220 2.78 9.07 0.08
N ASP A 221 2.77 10.05 1.00
CA ASP A 221 3.88 11.00 1.15
C ASP A 221 5.17 10.31 1.68
N ALA A 222 5.02 9.26 2.49
CA ALA A 222 6.16 8.46 2.93
C ALA A 222 6.81 7.74 1.74
N VAL A 223 6.02 7.09 0.90
CA VAL A 223 6.50 6.42 -0.32
C VAL A 223 7.12 7.43 -1.29
N GLU A 224 6.50 8.59 -1.47
CA GLU A 224 7.07 9.67 -2.29
C GLU A 224 8.42 10.16 -1.74
N ALA A 225 8.59 10.22 -0.42
CA ALA A 225 9.87 10.60 0.17
C ALA A 225 10.98 9.59 -0.17
N VAL A 226 10.68 8.29 -0.18
CA VAL A 226 11.64 7.25 -0.63
C VAL A 226 11.98 7.41 -2.11
N LEU A 227 10.96 7.66 -2.96
CA LEU A 227 11.15 7.91 -4.38
C LEU A 227 12.04 9.14 -4.62
N ASN A 228 11.86 10.19 -3.83
CA ASN A 228 12.67 11.41 -3.94
C ASN A 228 14.13 11.17 -3.51
N LEU A 229 14.40 10.29 -2.54
CA LEU A 229 15.76 9.87 -2.23
C LEU A 229 16.40 9.12 -3.41
N ALA A 230 15.64 8.24 -4.08
CA ALA A 230 16.13 7.56 -5.28
C ALA A 230 16.41 8.55 -6.44
N LYS A 231 15.53 9.53 -6.64
CA LYS A 231 15.73 10.62 -7.63
C LYS A 231 16.97 11.45 -7.28
N ARG A 232 17.17 11.82 -6.00
CA ARG A 232 18.37 12.53 -5.54
C ARG A 232 19.64 11.72 -5.78
N SER A 233 19.59 10.40 -5.54
CA SER A 233 20.71 9.51 -5.78
C SER A 233 21.04 9.36 -7.28
N ASN A 234 20.03 9.30 -8.16
CA ASN A 234 20.25 9.33 -9.61
C ASN A 234 20.88 10.67 -10.05
N LYS A 235 20.40 11.80 -9.51
CA LYS A 235 21.00 13.12 -9.77
C LYS A 235 22.46 13.18 -9.30
N TYR A 236 22.77 12.58 -8.16
CA TYR A 236 24.15 12.49 -7.65
C TYR A 236 25.07 11.71 -8.61
N ILE A 237 24.57 10.65 -9.27
CA ILE A 237 25.32 9.96 -10.32
C ILE A 237 25.66 10.92 -11.47
N ASP A 238 24.71 11.75 -11.89
CA ASP A 238 24.91 12.69 -13.00
C ASP A 238 25.83 13.85 -12.61
N GLU A 239 25.80 14.32 -11.38
CA GLU A 239 26.66 15.37 -10.82
C GLU A 239 28.11 14.89 -10.68
N THR A 240 28.32 13.65 -10.21
CA THR A 240 29.67 13.11 -9.94
C THR A 240 30.30 12.40 -11.12
N MET A 241 29.52 12.03 -12.12
CA MET A 241 29.97 11.37 -13.36
C MET A 241 30.97 10.22 -13.12
N PRO A 242 30.57 9.12 -12.43
CA PRO A 242 31.49 8.02 -12.09
C PRO A 242 32.25 7.45 -13.28
N TRP A 243 31.62 7.43 -14.47
CA TRP A 243 32.27 6.98 -15.72
C TRP A 243 33.41 7.91 -16.20
N ALA A 244 33.39 9.19 -15.79
CA ALA A 244 34.48 10.12 -16.07
C ALA A 244 35.59 9.96 -15.05
N LEU A 245 35.25 9.81 -13.76
CA LEU A 245 36.23 9.51 -12.70
C LEU A 245 37.02 8.22 -12.98
N ALA A 246 36.34 7.20 -13.49
CA ALA A 246 36.94 5.91 -13.80
C ALA A 246 38.03 5.95 -14.92
N LYS A 247 38.15 7.05 -15.67
CA LYS A 247 39.17 7.21 -16.71
C LYS A 247 40.50 7.78 -16.18
N ASP A 248 40.52 8.25 -14.94
CA ASP A 248 41.68 8.87 -14.29
C ASP A 248 42.07 8.09 -13.04
N GLU A 249 43.19 7.41 -13.06
CA GLU A 249 43.68 6.60 -11.93
C GLU A 249 43.90 7.45 -10.66
N ASN A 250 44.19 8.74 -10.79
CA ASN A 250 44.32 9.64 -9.62
C ASN A 250 42.97 9.93 -8.95
N LYS A 251 41.87 9.68 -9.62
CA LYS A 251 40.49 9.88 -9.10
C LYS A 251 39.86 8.60 -8.60
N LYS A 252 40.62 7.52 -8.48
CA LYS A 252 40.09 6.21 -8.04
C LYS A 252 39.53 6.25 -6.62
N ALA A 253 40.17 6.98 -5.70
CA ALA A 253 39.68 7.19 -4.35
C ALA A 253 38.33 7.93 -4.36
N ARG A 254 38.21 8.99 -5.17
CA ARG A 254 36.95 9.73 -5.35
C ARG A 254 35.84 8.83 -5.93
N LEU A 255 36.15 8.05 -6.94
CA LEU A 255 35.19 7.08 -7.50
C LEU A 255 34.73 6.07 -6.46
N GLY A 256 35.63 5.57 -5.60
CA GLY A 256 35.29 4.67 -4.50
C GLY A 256 34.31 5.32 -3.52
N THR A 257 34.56 6.57 -3.13
CA THR A 257 33.65 7.34 -2.25
C THR A 257 32.28 7.54 -2.89
N VAL A 258 32.23 7.90 -4.17
CA VAL A 258 30.95 8.08 -4.89
C VAL A 258 30.12 6.81 -4.90
N LEU A 259 30.73 5.67 -5.24
CA LEU A 259 30.00 4.40 -5.28
C LEU A 259 29.61 3.91 -3.89
N TYR A 260 30.43 4.14 -2.85
CA TYR A 260 30.08 3.88 -1.47
C TYR A 260 28.81 4.65 -1.05
N ASN A 261 28.79 5.95 -1.31
CA ASN A 261 27.65 6.81 -0.95
C ASN A 261 26.36 6.39 -1.68
N LEU A 262 26.47 5.97 -2.96
CA LEU A 262 25.32 5.46 -3.70
C LEU A 262 24.81 4.13 -3.13
N LEU A 263 25.69 3.19 -2.80
CA LEU A 263 25.30 1.92 -2.18
C LEU A 263 24.66 2.16 -0.80
N GLU A 264 25.20 3.07 -0.01
CA GLU A 264 24.62 3.41 1.29
C GLU A 264 23.24 4.05 1.14
N ALA A 265 23.04 4.97 0.18
CA ALA A 265 21.74 5.53 -0.12
C ALA A 265 20.74 4.45 -0.60
N ILE A 266 21.19 3.47 -1.38
CA ILE A 266 20.39 2.32 -1.81
C ILE A 266 20.02 1.43 -0.61
N ARG A 267 20.91 1.24 0.36
CA ARG A 267 20.60 0.55 1.61
C ARG A 267 19.47 1.25 2.38
N TYR A 268 19.54 2.58 2.51
CA TYR A 268 18.45 3.38 3.11
C TYR A 268 17.13 3.16 2.36
N ILE A 269 17.16 3.25 1.04
CA ILE A 269 15.99 3.02 0.19
C ILE A 269 15.42 1.62 0.44
N ALA A 270 16.25 0.59 0.48
CA ALA A 270 15.81 -0.79 0.68
C ALA A 270 15.14 -0.98 2.06
N ILE A 271 15.73 -0.44 3.14
CA ILE A 271 15.14 -0.50 4.48
C ILE A 271 13.78 0.21 4.50
N LEU A 272 13.70 1.42 3.94
CA LEU A 272 12.50 2.23 3.90
C LEU A 272 11.41 1.65 2.98
N LEU A 273 11.78 0.86 1.96
CA LEU A 273 10.84 0.16 1.08
C LEU A 273 10.30 -1.14 1.69
N THR A 274 10.94 -1.71 2.70
CA THR A 274 10.56 -3.01 3.26
C THR A 274 9.06 -3.11 3.62
N PRO A 275 8.42 -2.13 4.25
CA PRO A 275 6.99 -2.21 4.54
C PRO A 275 6.09 -2.10 3.29
N PHE A 276 6.57 -1.56 2.20
CA PHE A 276 5.81 -1.33 0.97
C PHE A 276 6.06 -2.41 -0.08
N MET A 277 7.32 -2.72 -0.33
CA MET A 277 7.81 -3.66 -1.35
C MET A 277 8.82 -4.65 -0.75
N PRO A 278 8.37 -5.58 0.11
CA PRO A 278 9.26 -6.46 0.87
C PRO A 278 10.13 -7.36 0.00
N GLN A 279 9.60 -7.90 -1.12
CA GLN A 279 10.36 -8.75 -2.02
C GLN A 279 11.43 -7.97 -2.80
N THR A 280 11.12 -6.73 -3.17
CA THR A 280 12.05 -5.85 -3.86
C THR A 280 13.19 -5.42 -2.92
N ALA A 281 12.85 -5.07 -1.67
CA ALA A 281 13.83 -4.72 -0.65
C ALA A 281 14.80 -5.88 -0.42
N GLU A 282 14.31 -7.10 -0.28
CA GLU A 282 15.16 -8.28 -0.09
C GLU A 282 16.10 -8.51 -1.28
N LYS A 283 15.59 -8.41 -2.52
CA LYS A 283 16.43 -8.51 -3.74
C LYS A 283 17.51 -7.45 -3.79
N ILE A 284 17.25 -6.23 -3.28
CA ILE A 284 18.28 -5.18 -3.21
C ILE A 284 19.37 -5.58 -2.20
N PHE A 285 18.97 -6.05 -0.99
CA PHE A 285 19.93 -6.52 0.01
C PHE A 285 20.76 -7.70 -0.48
N GLU A 286 20.14 -8.66 -1.18
CA GLU A 286 20.85 -9.78 -1.81
C GLU A 286 21.87 -9.31 -2.82
N GLN A 287 21.52 -8.40 -3.74
CA GLN A 287 22.43 -7.84 -4.73
C GLN A 287 23.58 -7.05 -4.08
N MET A 288 23.31 -6.35 -2.99
CA MET A 288 24.32 -5.62 -2.22
C MET A 288 25.17 -6.54 -1.33
N ASN A 289 24.75 -7.79 -1.13
CA ASN A 289 25.32 -8.70 -0.11
C ASN A 289 25.39 -8.02 1.26
N CYS A 290 24.27 -7.41 1.67
CA CYS A 290 24.18 -6.56 2.85
C CYS A 290 23.24 -7.16 3.91
N ASP A 291 23.78 -7.39 5.12
CA ASP A 291 23.02 -7.90 6.26
C ASP A 291 22.52 -6.80 7.20
N ILE A 292 22.88 -5.53 6.96
CA ILE A 292 22.51 -4.40 7.80
C ILE A 292 21.16 -3.86 7.31
N LYS A 293 20.08 -4.43 7.86
CA LYS A 293 18.69 -4.21 7.43
C LYS A 293 17.83 -3.54 8.50
N ASP A 294 18.35 -3.33 9.70
CA ASP A 294 17.60 -2.76 10.81
C ASP A 294 17.40 -1.25 10.64
N TYR A 295 16.26 -0.75 11.14
CA TYR A 295 15.87 0.64 11.01
C TYR A 295 16.85 1.59 11.75
N ASP A 296 17.30 1.19 12.91
CA ASP A 296 18.20 2.01 13.75
C ASP A 296 19.56 2.24 13.09
N SER A 297 19.97 1.37 12.17
CA SER A 297 21.20 1.55 11.39
C SER A 297 21.19 2.80 10.49
N MET A 298 20.02 3.41 10.28
CA MET A 298 19.88 4.67 9.52
C MET A 298 20.03 5.93 10.34
N ASN A 299 20.29 5.84 11.66
CA ASN A 299 20.54 6.99 12.50
C ASN A 299 21.81 7.77 12.10
N THR A 300 22.76 7.07 11.46
CA THR A 300 23.99 7.66 10.92
C THR A 300 24.25 7.09 9.53
N PHE A 301 24.66 7.96 8.59
CA PHE A 301 25.05 7.54 7.25
C PHE A 301 26.43 6.91 7.26
N GLY A 302 26.59 5.75 6.60
CA GLY A 302 27.90 5.09 6.46
C GLY A 302 28.04 3.78 7.26
N ALA A 303 26.97 2.99 7.33
CA ALA A 303 26.99 1.70 8.02
C ALA A 303 27.55 0.56 7.15
N LEU A 304 27.60 0.69 5.82
CA LEU A 304 28.16 -0.33 4.94
C LEU A 304 29.62 -0.60 5.26
N LYS A 305 29.98 -1.89 5.22
CA LYS A 305 31.37 -2.31 5.49
C LYS A 305 32.17 -2.35 4.19
N ALA A 306 33.26 -1.57 4.14
CA ALA A 306 34.27 -1.68 3.10
C ALA A 306 34.85 -3.11 3.07
N GLY A 307 35.27 -3.57 1.90
CA GLY A 307 35.72 -4.94 1.68
C GLY A 307 34.60 -5.95 1.41
N THR A 308 33.33 -5.61 1.64
CA THR A 308 32.20 -6.45 1.24
C THR A 308 32.11 -6.50 -0.28
N LYS A 309 31.87 -7.68 -0.85
CA LYS A 309 31.68 -7.86 -2.29
C LYS A 309 30.19 -7.91 -2.62
N VAL A 310 29.73 -6.99 -3.46
CA VAL A 310 28.36 -7.03 -4.01
C VAL A 310 28.22 -8.18 -5.02
N ASN A 311 26.99 -8.68 -5.17
CA ASN A 311 26.66 -9.70 -6.16
C ASN A 311 26.50 -9.08 -7.57
N GLU A 312 26.14 -9.89 -8.56
CA GLU A 312 25.85 -9.40 -9.90
C GLU A 312 24.59 -8.55 -9.94
N ALA A 313 24.60 -7.52 -10.78
CA ALA A 313 23.43 -6.66 -11.00
C ALA A 313 22.31 -7.45 -11.70
N GLN A 314 21.14 -7.42 -11.12
CA GLN A 314 19.92 -7.99 -11.70
C GLN A 314 18.84 -6.93 -11.80
N ALA A 315 18.13 -6.92 -12.93
CA ALA A 315 17.01 -6.00 -13.10
C ALA A 315 15.91 -6.29 -12.08
N LEU A 316 15.57 -5.29 -11.24
CA LEU A 316 14.46 -5.40 -10.29
C LEU A 316 13.11 -5.33 -11.01
N PHE A 317 13.01 -4.44 -12.00
CA PHE A 317 11.82 -4.19 -12.79
C PHE A 317 12.21 -4.07 -14.26
N ALA A 318 11.64 -4.93 -15.10
CA ALA A 318 11.78 -4.81 -16.56
C ALA A 318 10.82 -3.73 -17.07
N ARG A 319 11.32 -2.86 -17.96
CA ARG A 319 10.45 -1.84 -18.58
C ARG A 319 9.35 -2.50 -19.40
N ILE A 320 8.12 -2.03 -19.21
CA ILE A 320 6.92 -2.51 -19.90
C ILE A 320 6.72 -1.68 -21.18
N ASP A 321 6.44 -2.36 -22.29
CA ASP A 321 5.90 -1.74 -23.49
C ASP A 321 4.42 -1.40 -23.25
N SER A 322 4.13 -0.13 -23.04
CA SER A 322 2.81 0.35 -22.63
C SER A 322 1.73 0.05 -23.68
N GLU A 323 2.02 0.28 -24.96
CA GLU A 323 1.05 0.07 -26.05
C GLU A 323 0.70 -1.41 -26.19
N LYS A 324 1.71 -2.29 -26.17
CA LYS A 324 1.53 -3.72 -26.25
C LYS A 324 0.73 -4.26 -25.08
N MET A 325 1.08 -3.85 -23.86
CA MET A 325 0.40 -4.33 -22.65
C MET A 325 -1.05 -3.87 -22.57
N LEU A 326 -1.34 -2.62 -22.92
CA LEU A 326 -2.71 -2.10 -22.97
C LEU A 326 -3.55 -2.83 -24.03
N ALA A 327 -2.98 -3.17 -25.19
CA ALA A 327 -3.65 -3.97 -26.19
C ALA A 327 -3.97 -5.39 -25.69
N GLU A 328 -3.05 -6.05 -25.01
CA GLU A 328 -3.26 -7.37 -24.39
C GLU A 328 -4.35 -7.34 -23.31
N ILE A 329 -4.37 -6.31 -22.47
CA ILE A 329 -5.41 -6.12 -21.45
C ILE A 329 -6.77 -5.93 -22.11
N ALA A 330 -6.88 -5.06 -23.12
CA ALA A 330 -8.12 -4.80 -23.84
C ALA A 330 -8.67 -6.08 -24.51
N GLN A 331 -7.79 -6.89 -25.09
CA GLN A 331 -8.18 -8.18 -25.68
C GLN A 331 -8.73 -9.14 -24.61
N LYS A 332 -8.03 -9.29 -23.47
CA LYS A 332 -8.49 -10.14 -22.35
C LYS A 332 -9.86 -9.71 -21.83
N GLN A 333 -10.07 -8.40 -21.68
CA GLN A 333 -11.35 -7.85 -21.23
C GLN A 333 -12.48 -8.15 -22.21
N GLN A 334 -12.24 -8.03 -23.52
CA GLN A 334 -13.23 -8.38 -24.56
C GLN A 334 -13.56 -9.86 -24.53
N GLU A 335 -12.57 -10.74 -24.37
CA GLU A 335 -12.78 -12.18 -24.26
C GLU A 335 -13.57 -12.56 -23.01
N ALA A 336 -13.27 -11.92 -21.87
CA ALA A 336 -14.01 -12.11 -20.62
C ALA A 336 -15.47 -11.65 -20.74
N ALA A 337 -15.72 -10.49 -21.33
CA ALA A 337 -17.06 -9.96 -21.56
C ALA A 337 -17.89 -10.90 -22.49
N LYS A 338 -17.28 -11.44 -23.55
CA LYS A 338 -17.95 -12.42 -24.43
C LYS A 338 -18.29 -13.72 -23.70
N LYS A 339 -17.40 -14.20 -22.81
CA LYS A 339 -17.66 -15.41 -21.99
C LYS A 339 -18.80 -15.18 -21.00
N GLU A 340 -18.83 -14.02 -20.38
CA GLU A 340 -19.89 -13.66 -19.43
C GLU A 340 -21.25 -13.50 -20.13
N GLU A 341 -21.28 -12.90 -21.31
CA GLU A 341 -22.47 -12.76 -22.11
C GLU A 341 -23.00 -14.15 -22.59
N ALA A 342 -22.11 -15.04 -22.99
CA ALA A 342 -22.45 -16.42 -23.37
C ALA A 342 -22.94 -17.25 -22.18
N ALA A 343 -22.49 -16.94 -20.94
CA ALA A 343 -22.91 -17.65 -19.74
C ALA A 343 -24.22 -17.11 -19.13
N LYS A 344 -24.73 -15.96 -19.61
CA LYS A 344 -26.05 -15.46 -19.18
C LYS A 344 -27.11 -16.44 -19.58
N PRO A 345 -28.06 -16.79 -18.68
CA PRO A 345 -29.15 -17.70 -19.02
C PRO A 345 -29.91 -17.15 -20.22
N LYS A 346 -30.01 -17.95 -21.25
CA LYS A 346 -30.81 -17.60 -22.44
C LYS A 346 -32.22 -17.27 -21.98
N LYS A 347 -32.78 -16.14 -22.45
CA LYS A 347 -34.19 -15.81 -22.23
C LYS A 347 -35.01 -17.02 -22.67
N ILE A 348 -35.76 -17.55 -21.71
CA ILE A 348 -36.70 -18.63 -22.05
C ILE A 348 -37.85 -17.98 -22.84
N GLU A 349 -37.96 -18.27 -24.11
CA GLU A 349 -39.06 -17.78 -24.95
C GLU A 349 -40.39 -18.24 -24.36
N GLY A 350 -41.31 -17.32 -24.16
CA GLY A 350 -42.64 -17.60 -23.63
C GLY A 350 -42.89 -17.26 -22.18
N LEU A 351 -41.87 -16.83 -21.42
CA LEU A 351 -42.09 -16.28 -20.08
C LEU A 351 -42.38 -14.78 -20.15
N ALA A 352 -43.48 -14.35 -19.50
CA ALA A 352 -43.79 -12.94 -19.35
C ALA A 352 -42.71 -12.24 -18.54
N GLN A 353 -42.29 -11.05 -18.95
CA GLN A 353 -41.44 -10.21 -18.12
C GLN A 353 -42.32 -9.69 -16.96
N ILE A 354 -41.93 -9.99 -15.74
CA ILE A 354 -42.55 -9.42 -14.53
C ILE A 354 -41.75 -8.18 -14.09
N ALA A 355 -42.47 -7.15 -13.70
CA ALA A 355 -41.88 -5.98 -13.09
C ALA A 355 -41.38 -6.30 -11.67
N ILE A 356 -40.50 -5.44 -11.11
CA ILE A 356 -39.98 -5.63 -9.76
C ILE A 356 -41.09 -5.68 -8.70
N ASP A 357 -42.17 -4.96 -8.94
CA ASP A 357 -43.37 -4.96 -8.09
C ASP A 357 -44.16 -6.28 -8.14
N ASP A 358 -44.08 -6.99 -9.25
CA ASP A 358 -44.67 -8.33 -9.39
C ASP A 358 -43.78 -9.39 -8.73
N PHE A 359 -42.46 -9.22 -8.83
CA PHE A 359 -41.50 -10.08 -8.13
C PHE A 359 -41.64 -9.97 -6.61
N ALA A 360 -41.88 -8.76 -6.09
CA ALA A 360 -42.09 -8.50 -4.67
C ALA A 360 -43.36 -9.18 -4.10
N LYS A 361 -44.28 -9.63 -4.95
CA LYS A 361 -45.51 -10.35 -4.53
C LYS A 361 -45.32 -11.88 -4.54
N VAL A 362 -44.18 -12.37 -4.99
CA VAL A 362 -43.88 -13.82 -4.97
C VAL A 362 -43.46 -14.21 -3.56
N GLU A 363 -44.27 -15.07 -2.94
CA GLU A 363 -43.93 -15.72 -1.68
C GLU A 363 -42.90 -16.82 -1.97
N LEU A 364 -41.67 -16.62 -1.44
CA LEU A 364 -40.54 -17.58 -1.52
C LEU A 364 -40.55 -18.49 -0.30
#